data_cfc9bc775a8b065a4ee4538ce02b0f5b
#
_entry.id   cfc9bc775a8b065a4ee4538ce02b0f5b
#
_cell.length_a   1.000
_cell.length_b   1.000
_cell.length_c   1.000
_cell.angle_alpha   90.00
_cell.angle_beta   90.00
_cell.angle_gamma   90.00
#
_symmetry.space_group_name_H-M   'P 1'
#
loop_
_entity.id
_entity.type
_entity.pdbx_description
1 polymer ?
#
loop_
_entity_poly.entity_id
_entity_poly.type
_entity_poly.pdbx_seq_one_letter_code
_entity_poly.pdbx_strand_id
1 'polypeptide(L)'
;MMSGLLRSAPAARRLTVALAVASVASLVWTTPGDAAETRKQHRVVMQIDQNDPAIMNLVLNNASNVIEYYRGRDEDVELDIVAYGPGLHMLRQDTSPVKDRIRRLAEDMFPAKVMFSACNNTKEGMEAREGRAIAIIPQATLVPSGVVQIMERQEQGWTYVRP
;
A
#
# COMPACT_ATOMS: atom_id res chain seq x y z
N MET A 1 -21.97 -56.66 90.84
CA MET A 1 -22.34 -55.38 91.50
C MET A 1 -22.36 -54.27 90.47
N MET A 2 -23.48 -53.67 90.41
CA MET A 2 -23.81 -52.29 90.06
C MET A 2 -23.48 -51.80 88.64
N SER A 3 -24.54 -51.67 87.85
CA SER A 3 -25.32 -50.45 87.63
C SER A 3 -24.50 -49.43 86.83
N GLY A 4 -24.91 -48.90 85.81
CA GLY A 4 -26.15 -48.49 85.29
C GLY A 4 -25.99 -47.36 84.24
N LEU A 5 -27.03 -47.08 83.62
CA LEU A 5 -27.43 -45.88 82.99
C LEU A 5 -27.08 -45.62 81.49
N LEU A 6 -28.08 -45.94 80.76
CA LEU A 6 -28.38 -45.32 79.42
C LEU A 6 -28.40 -43.80 79.57
N ARG A 7 -27.76 -43.11 78.61
CA ARG A 7 -28.15 -41.73 78.24
C ARG A 7 -28.26 -41.63 76.73
N SER A 8 -29.45 -41.32 76.37
CA SER A 8 -29.90 -41.00 75.02
C SER A 8 -29.17 -39.74 74.46
N ALA A 9 -28.67 -39.84 73.24
CA ALA A 9 -28.15 -38.70 72.48
C ALA A 9 -29.25 -38.10 71.59
N PRO A 10 -29.33 -36.77 71.48
CA PRO A 10 -30.33 -36.14 70.65
C PRO A 10 -29.90 -36.10 69.14
N ALA A 11 -30.91 -36.24 68.31
CA ALA A 11 -30.78 -36.21 66.86
C ALA A 11 -30.29 -34.86 66.34
N ALA A 12 -29.12 -34.87 65.72
CA ALA A 12 -28.61 -33.71 65.00
C ALA A 12 -29.32 -33.60 63.63
N ARG A 13 -30.14 -32.54 63.52
CA ARG A 13 -30.75 -32.11 62.26
C ARG A 13 -29.64 -31.68 61.29
N ARG A 14 -29.39 -32.41 60.24
CA ARG A 14 -28.52 -31.99 59.16
C ARG A 14 -29.25 -30.95 58.30
N LEU A 15 -28.79 -29.70 58.39
CA LEU A 15 -29.22 -28.62 57.51
C LEU A 15 -28.47 -28.75 56.17
N THR A 16 -29.12 -29.22 55.15
CA THR A 16 -28.59 -29.22 53.80
C THR A 16 -28.73 -27.83 53.20
N VAL A 17 -27.62 -27.10 53.15
CA VAL A 17 -27.55 -25.85 52.38
C VAL A 17 -27.39 -26.18 50.91
N ALA A 18 -28.44 -25.99 50.12
CA ALA A 18 -28.39 -26.10 48.68
C ALA A 18 -27.73 -24.84 48.12
N LEU A 19 -26.50 -24.97 47.63
CA LEU A 19 -25.79 -23.93 46.94
C LEU A 19 -26.33 -23.82 45.50
N ALA A 20 -27.18 -22.83 45.24
CA ALA A 20 -27.64 -22.52 43.91
C ALA A 20 -26.49 -21.80 43.16
N VAL A 21 -25.81 -22.50 42.28
CA VAL A 21 -24.83 -21.92 41.36
C VAL A 21 -25.61 -21.23 40.22
N ALA A 22 -25.75 -19.93 40.31
CA ALA A 22 -26.29 -19.10 39.22
C ALA A 22 -25.23 -18.96 38.13
N SER A 23 -25.35 -19.75 37.05
CA SER A 23 -24.53 -19.61 35.85
C SER A 23 -24.95 -18.35 35.11
N VAL A 24 -24.16 -17.28 35.26
CA VAL A 24 -24.28 -16.06 34.45
C VAL A 24 -23.73 -16.39 33.05
N ALA A 25 -24.57 -16.75 32.10
CA ALA A 25 -24.21 -16.83 30.70
C ALA A 25 -23.94 -15.40 30.19
N SER A 26 -22.68 -15.02 30.13
CA SER A 26 -22.27 -13.78 29.47
C SER A 26 -22.52 -13.92 27.97
N LEU A 27 -23.60 -13.35 27.45
CA LEU A 27 -23.79 -13.15 26.01
C LEU A 27 -22.71 -12.17 25.55
N VAL A 28 -21.63 -12.70 24.96
CA VAL A 28 -20.69 -11.91 24.20
C VAL A 28 -21.40 -11.48 22.92
N TRP A 29 -21.88 -10.27 22.91
CA TRP A 29 -22.35 -9.62 21.68
C TRP A 29 -21.11 -9.36 20.84
N THR A 30 -20.78 -10.25 19.91
CA THR A 30 -19.88 -9.97 18.82
C THR A 30 -20.62 -8.99 17.91
N THR A 31 -20.32 -7.69 18.06
CA THR A 31 -20.64 -6.72 17.01
C THR A 31 -19.98 -7.23 15.74
N PRO A 32 -20.69 -7.40 14.61
CA PRO A 32 -20.00 -7.58 13.33
C PRO A 32 -19.15 -6.34 13.17
N GLY A 33 -17.81 -6.51 13.30
CA GLY A 33 -16.89 -5.47 12.92
C GLY A 33 -17.23 -5.14 11.47
N ASP A 34 -17.50 -3.88 11.17
CA ASP A 34 -17.48 -3.36 9.81
C ASP A 34 -16.14 -3.79 9.22
N ALA A 35 -16.13 -4.90 8.49
CA ALA A 35 -15.08 -5.22 7.57
C ALA A 35 -15.20 -4.11 6.52
N ALA A 36 -14.44 -3.03 6.73
CA ALA A 36 -14.27 -2.02 5.70
C ALA A 36 -13.93 -2.80 4.44
N GLU A 37 -14.87 -2.81 3.50
CA GLU A 37 -14.70 -3.49 2.22
C GLU A 37 -13.44 -2.93 1.60
N THR A 38 -12.33 -3.69 1.67
CA THR A 38 -11.04 -3.23 1.17
C THR A 38 -11.20 -3.07 -0.33
N ARG A 39 -11.21 -1.81 -0.78
CA ARG A 39 -11.27 -1.50 -2.21
C ARG A 39 -10.24 -2.32 -2.95
N LYS A 40 -10.64 -2.87 -4.08
CA LYS A 40 -9.72 -3.61 -4.93
C LYS A 40 -8.61 -2.68 -5.39
N GLN A 41 -7.36 -3.08 -5.16
CA GLN A 41 -6.18 -2.29 -5.49
C GLN A 41 -5.52 -2.81 -6.77
N HIS A 42 -5.26 -1.89 -7.70
CA HIS A 42 -4.52 -2.13 -8.93
C HIS A 42 -3.15 -1.49 -8.84
N ARG A 43 -2.12 -2.20 -9.30
CA ARG A 43 -0.75 -1.70 -9.30
C ARG A 43 -0.15 -1.85 -10.68
N VAL A 44 0.33 -0.73 -11.25
CA VAL A 44 0.86 -0.68 -12.60
C VAL A 44 2.23 -0.02 -12.61
N VAL A 45 3.22 -0.65 -13.21
CA VAL A 45 4.53 -0.06 -13.50
C VAL A 45 4.63 0.23 -14.99
N MET A 46 5.00 1.47 -15.32
CA MET A 46 5.19 1.93 -16.70
C MET A 46 6.64 2.36 -16.90
N GLN A 47 7.24 1.98 -18.04
CA GLN A 47 8.59 2.43 -18.37
C GLN A 47 8.57 3.63 -19.32
N ILE A 48 9.62 4.47 -19.21
CA ILE A 48 9.99 5.45 -20.21
C ILE A 48 11.51 5.39 -20.44
N ASP A 49 11.92 5.03 -21.65
CA ASP A 49 13.32 4.83 -22.03
C ASP A 49 13.75 5.73 -23.21
N GLN A 50 12.87 6.60 -23.68
CA GLN A 50 13.11 7.47 -24.84
C GLN A 50 13.03 8.95 -24.46
N ASN A 51 13.95 9.73 -25.04
CA ASN A 51 13.89 11.20 -24.96
C ASN A 51 13.01 11.76 -26.08
N ASP A 52 11.73 11.44 -26.03
CA ASP A 52 10.73 11.90 -27.00
C ASP A 52 9.53 12.51 -26.27
N PRO A 53 9.25 13.82 -26.45
CA PRO A 53 8.09 14.48 -25.85
C PRO A 53 6.74 13.82 -26.17
N ALA A 54 6.59 13.20 -27.34
CA ALA A 54 5.36 12.50 -27.70
C ALA A 54 5.16 11.25 -26.83
N ILE A 55 6.23 10.46 -26.63
CA ILE A 55 6.21 9.29 -25.75
C ILE A 55 6.04 9.68 -24.27
N MET A 56 6.69 10.77 -23.84
CA MET A 56 6.50 11.31 -22.48
C MET A 56 5.04 11.72 -22.23
N ASN A 57 4.41 12.34 -23.22
CA ASN A 57 2.99 12.69 -23.14
C ASN A 57 2.10 11.45 -23.20
N LEU A 58 2.45 10.44 -24.00
CA LEU A 58 1.69 9.20 -24.11
C LEU A 58 1.66 8.44 -22.77
N VAL A 59 2.81 8.28 -22.09
CA VAL A 59 2.83 7.61 -20.78
C VAL A 59 1.98 8.33 -19.75
N LEU A 60 1.99 9.68 -19.74
CA LEU A 60 1.15 10.47 -18.83
C LEU A 60 -0.35 10.37 -19.18
N ASN A 61 -0.70 10.29 -20.48
CA ASN A 61 -2.08 10.02 -20.90
C ASN A 61 -2.54 8.63 -20.45
N ASN A 62 -1.70 7.61 -20.65
CA ASN A 62 -2.01 6.25 -20.23
C ASN A 62 -2.20 6.16 -18.71
N ALA A 63 -1.35 6.83 -17.93
CA ALA A 63 -1.50 6.92 -16.49
C ALA A 63 -2.82 7.55 -16.08
N SER A 64 -3.19 8.69 -16.68
CA SER A 64 -4.47 9.36 -16.44
C SER A 64 -5.66 8.44 -16.78
N ASN A 65 -5.63 7.79 -17.94
CA ASN A 65 -6.69 6.90 -18.39
C ASN A 65 -6.89 5.70 -17.43
N VAL A 66 -5.79 5.11 -16.94
CA VAL A 66 -5.85 4.02 -15.95
C VAL A 66 -6.49 4.50 -14.65
N ILE A 67 -6.09 5.67 -14.15
CA ILE A 67 -6.65 6.25 -12.93
C ILE A 67 -8.13 6.54 -13.09
N GLU A 68 -8.53 7.19 -14.17
CA GLU A 68 -9.92 7.54 -14.44
C GLU A 68 -10.82 6.31 -14.58
N TYR A 69 -10.33 5.27 -15.25
CA TYR A 69 -11.06 4.02 -15.42
C TYR A 69 -11.37 3.34 -14.07
N TYR A 70 -10.36 3.18 -13.20
CA TYR A 70 -10.56 2.51 -11.92
C TYR A 70 -11.27 3.39 -10.88
N ARG A 71 -11.06 4.71 -10.93
CA ARG A 71 -11.84 5.67 -10.13
C ARG A 71 -13.33 5.58 -10.45
N GLY A 72 -13.71 5.41 -11.72
CA GLY A 72 -15.11 5.23 -12.13
C GLY A 72 -15.75 3.92 -11.63
N ARG A 73 -14.92 3.00 -11.10
CA ARG A 73 -15.33 1.71 -10.52
C ARG A 73 -15.21 1.67 -9.00
N ASP A 74 -14.83 2.78 -8.37
CA ASP A 74 -14.50 2.88 -6.94
C ASP A 74 -13.38 1.90 -6.49
N GLU A 75 -12.42 1.66 -7.38
CA GLU A 75 -11.25 0.82 -7.18
C GLU A 75 -9.98 1.69 -7.07
N ASP A 76 -9.02 1.28 -6.21
CA ASP A 76 -7.80 2.04 -5.96
C ASP A 76 -6.69 1.69 -6.97
N VAL A 77 -5.84 2.67 -7.30
CA VAL A 77 -4.71 2.50 -8.24
C VAL A 77 -3.42 3.07 -7.67
N GLU A 78 -2.35 2.30 -7.79
CA GLU A 78 -0.97 2.76 -7.63
C GLU A 78 -0.24 2.65 -8.97
N LEU A 79 0.46 3.72 -9.36
CA LEU A 79 1.27 3.79 -10.58
C LEU A 79 2.71 4.09 -10.21
N ASP A 80 3.67 3.43 -10.86
CA ASP A 80 5.10 3.77 -10.82
C ASP A 80 5.60 3.99 -12.24
N ILE A 81 5.94 5.24 -12.61
CA ILE A 81 6.49 5.59 -13.90
C ILE A 81 8.01 5.65 -13.76
N VAL A 82 8.69 4.66 -14.34
CA VAL A 82 10.13 4.45 -14.19
C VAL A 82 10.87 4.97 -15.41
N ALA A 83 11.71 6.01 -15.21
CA ALA A 83 12.49 6.62 -16.26
C ALA A 83 13.97 6.21 -16.17
N TYR A 84 14.52 5.68 -17.27
CA TYR A 84 15.93 5.31 -17.40
C TYR A 84 16.43 5.53 -18.82
N GLY A 85 17.75 5.39 -19.03
CA GLY A 85 18.35 5.70 -20.33
C GLY A 85 17.97 7.10 -20.82
N PRO A 86 17.77 7.32 -22.12
CA PRO A 86 17.32 8.60 -22.66
C PRO A 86 16.01 9.11 -22.06
N GLY A 87 15.13 8.22 -21.57
CA GLY A 87 13.87 8.59 -20.94
C GLY A 87 14.04 9.39 -19.64
N LEU A 88 15.22 9.36 -18.98
CA LEU A 88 15.48 10.13 -17.78
C LEU A 88 15.28 11.65 -18.01
N HIS A 89 15.40 12.14 -19.24
CA HIS A 89 15.09 13.54 -19.58
C HIS A 89 13.68 13.96 -19.18
N MET A 90 12.73 13.04 -19.10
CA MET A 90 11.37 13.31 -18.60
C MET A 90 11.38 13.84 -17.16
N LEU A 91 12.31 13.36 -16.32
CA LEU A 91 12.39 13.68 -14.89
C LEU A 91 13.51 14.67 -14.53
N ARG A 92 14.24 15.18 -15.50
CA ARG A 92 15.29 16.17 -15.25
C ARG A 92 14.68 17.57 -15.07
N GLN A 93 15.21 18.32 -14.10
CA GLN A 93 14.76 19.69 -13.82
C GLN A 93 15.04 20.65 -14.98
N ASP A 94 16.16 20.44 -15.70
CA ASP A 94 16.62 21.31 -16.77
C ASP A 94 15.98 21.02 -18.15
N THR A 95 15.68 19.76 -18.45
CA THR A 95 15.30 19.34 -19.81
C THR A 95 13.90 18.78 -19.97
N SER A 96 13.19 18.49 -18.87
CA SER A 96 11.85 17.90 -18.97
C SER A 96 10.84 18.86 -19.62
N PRO A 97 10.16 18.46 -20.71
CA PRO A 97 9.11 19.25 -21.34
C PRO A 97 7.75 19.08 -20.69
N VAL A 98 7.62 18.15 -19.70
CA VAL A 98 6.33 17.73 -19.16
C VAL A 98 6.21 17.92 -17.63
N LYS A 99 7.07 18.75 -17.04
CA LYS A 99 7.12 18.98 -15.57
C LYS A 99 5.78 19.35 -14.95
N ASP A 100 5.04 20.27 -15.57
CA ASP A 100 3.74 20.70 -15.05
C ASP A 100 2.70 19.59 -15.10
N ARG A 101 2.77 18.71 -16.09
CA ARG A 101 1.89 17.54 -16.17
C ARG A 101 2.23 16.51 -15.09
N ILE A 102 3.53 16.27 -14.86
CA ILE A 102 4.00 15.38 -13.80
C ILE A 102 3.52 15.89 -12.45
N ARG A 103 3.70 17.19 -12.16
CA ARG A 103 3.27 17.79 -10.90
C ARG A 103 1.76 17.60 -10.69
N ARG A 104 0.92 17.94 -11.67
CA ARG A 104 -0.52 17.72 -11.57
C ARG A 104 -0.89 16.25 -11.35
N LEU A 105 -0.25 15.33 -12.06
CA LEU A 105 -0.53 13.90 -11.92
C LEU A 105 -0.13 13.36 -10.53
N ALA A 106 0.97 13.85 -9.96
CA ALA A 106 1.45 13.45 -8.65
C ALA A 106 0.62 14.03 -7.49
N GLU A 107 0.10 15.25 -7.65
CA GLU A 107 -0.52 16.03 -6.57
C GLU A 107 -2.06 16.00 -6.60
N ASP A 108 -2.67 15.98 -7.79
CA ASP A 108 -4.12 16.22 -7.96
C ASP A 108 -4.94 14.92 -8.14
N MET A 109 -4.30 13.75 -8.24
CA MET A 109 -5.00 12.51 -8.61
C MET A 109 -5.44 11.64 -7.43
N PHE A 110 -5.50 12.22 -6.22
CA PHE A 110 -6.02 11.50 -5.05
C PHE A 110 -7.42 10.86 -5.32
N PRO A 111 -7.72 9.63 -4.87
CA PRO A 111 -6.91 8.78 -4.00
C PRO A 111 -5.83 7.94 -4.72
N ALA A 112 -5.73 7.99 -6.04
CA ALA A 112 -4.69 7.29 -6.77
C ALA A 112 -3.30 7.77 -6.33
N LYS A 113 -2.34 6.84 -6.27
CA LYS A 113 -0.96 7.12 -5.91
C LYS A 113 -0.09 7.01 -7.15
N VAL A 114 0.52 8.11 -7.55
CA VAL A 114 1.44 8.15 -8.70
C VAL A 114 2.85 8.46 -8.24
N MET A 115 3.75 7.53 -8.52
CA MET A 115 5.18 7.62 -8.25
C MET A 115 5.96 7.82 -9.54
N PHE A 116 7.06 8.53 -9.45
CA PHE A 116 8.03 8.69 -10.54
C PHE A 116 9.39 8.23 -10.04
N SER A 117 9.95 7.19 -10.68
CA SER A 117 11.22 6.58 -10.31
C SER A 117 12.30 6.95 -11.32
N ALA A 118 13.32 7.69 -10.88
CA ALA A 118 14.44 8.12 -11.70
C ALA A 118 15.65 7.19 -11.49
N CYS A 119 16.16 6.59 -12.56
CA CYS A 119 17.33 5.69 -12.53
C CYS A 119 18.62 6.44 -12.18
N ASN A 120 19.22 6.13 -11.02
CA ASN A 120 20.47 6.75 -10.59
C ASN A 120 21.66 6.35 -11.47
N ASN A 121 21.77 5.09 -11.89
CA ASN A 121 22.81 4.66 -12.83
C ASN A 121 22.78 5.49 -14.12
N THR A 122 21.59 5.79 -14.64
CA THR A 122 21.45 6.64 -15.82
C THR A 122 21.85 8.07 -15.52
N LYS A 123 21.43 8.61 -14.37
CA LYS A 123 21.78 9.97 -13.94
C LYS A 123 23.30 10.13 -13.84
N GLU A 124 23.97 9.24 -13.13
CA GLU A 124 25.44 9.26 -12.99
C GLU A 124 26.15 9.16 -14.35
N GLY A 125 25.67 8.28 -15.22
CA GLY A 125 26.21 8.17 -16.59
C GLY A 125 26.01 9.43 -17.43
N MET A 126 24.92 10.17 -17.25
CA MET A 126 24.69 11.47 -17.89
C MET A 126 25.58 12.56 -17.28
N GLU A 127 25.71 12.62 -15.96
CA GLU A 127 26.58 13.55 -15.25
C GLU A 127 28.05 13.41 -15.68
N ALA A 128 28.53 12.17 -15.81
CA ALA A 128 29.88 11.89 -16.30
C ALA A 128 30.12 12.40 -17.74
N ARG A 129 29.10 12.26 -18.62
CA ARG A 129 29.19 12.74 -20.01
C ARG A 129 29.05 14.24 -20.13
N GLU A 130 28.18 14.85 -19.31
CA GLU A 130 27.90 16.30 -19.36
C GLU A 130 28.91 17.14 -18.52
N GLY A 131 29.68 16.47 -17.66
CA GLY A 131 30.64 17.14 -16.77
C GLY A 131 30.01 18.04 -15.70
N ARG A 132 28.73 17.79 -15.36
CA ARG A 132 27.98 18.60 -14.39
C ARG A 132 26.93 17.77 -13.65
N ALA A 133 26.52 18.22 -12.47
CA ALA A 133 25.43 17.62 -11.73
C ALA A 133 24.07 17.80 -12.45
N ILE A 134 23.23 16.78 -12.38
CA ILE A 134 21.89 16.78 -12.95
C ILE A 134 20.87 16.75 -11.81
N ALA A 135 20.05 17.79 -11.71
CA ALA A 135 18.94 17.85 -10.77
C ALA A 135 17.72 17.10 -11.34
N ILE A 136 17.10 16.28 -10.49
CA ILE A 136 15.84 15.60 -10.75
C ILE A 136 14.70 16.43 -10.16
N ILE A 137 13.54 16.43 -10.79
CA ILE A 137 12.35 17.15 -10.30
C ILE A 137 11.91 16.60 -8.93
N PRO A 138 11.33 17.44 -8.06
CA PRO A 138 10.97 17.04 -6.68
C PRO A 138 9.90 15.94 -6.60
N GLN A 139 9.10 15.74 -7.62
CA GLN A 139 8.08 14.68 -7.68
C GLN A 139 8.67 13.29 -7.93
N ALA A 140 9.96 13.19 -8.30
CA ALA A 140 10.60 11.93 -8.61
C ALA A 140 11.56 11.48 -7.50
N THR A 141 11.60 10.18 -7.26
CA THR A 141 12.51 9.53 -6.32
C THR A 141 13.63 8.83 -7.10
N LEU A 142 14.87 8.98 -6.64
CA LEU A 142 15.99 8.22 -7.20
C LEU A 142 15.91 6.76 -6.76
N VAL A 143 16.03 5.85 -7.75
CA VAL A 143 16.18 4.41 -7.53
C VAL A 143 17.52 3.94 -8.08
N PRO A 144 18.19 2.96 -7.50
CA PRO A 144 19.52 2.53 -7.93
C PRO A 144 19.60 2.18 -9.43
N SER A 145 18.62 1.43 -9.92
CA SER A 145 18.49 1.02 -11.32
C SER A 145 17.03 0.99 -11.77
N GLY A 146 16.69 1.70 -12.84
CA GLY A 146 15.32 1.71 -13.37
C GLY A 146 14.85 0.31 -13.84
N VAL A 147 15.73 -0.47 -14.47
CA VAL A 147 15.39 -1.83 -14.91
C VAL A 147 15.13 -2.73 -13.71
N VAL A 148 15.96 -2.68 -12.66
CA VAL A 148 15.75 -3.46 -11.43
C VAL A 148 14.46 -3.03 -10.74
N GLN A 149 14.17 -1.73 -10.66
CA GLN A 149 12.89 -1.23 -10.12
C GLN A 149 11.68 -1.86 -10.84
N ILE A 150 11.71 -1.96 -12.17
CA ILE A 150 10.64 -2.58 -12.95
C ILE A 150 10.53 -4.08 -12.62
N MET A 151 11.66 -4.79 -12.51
CA MET A 151 11.68 -6.22 -12.16
C MET A 151 11.09 -6.44 -10.76
N GLU A 152 11.53 -5.69 -9.75
CA GLU A 152 11.04 -5.77 -8.38
C GLU A 152 9.54 -5.47 -8.29
N ARG A 153 9.04 -4.47 -9.04
CA ARG A 153 7.61 -4.20 -9.14
C ARG A 153 6.83 -5.39 -9.70
N GLN A 154 7.33 -6.02 -10.77
CA GLN A 154 6.68 -7.21 -11.34
C GLN A 154 6.70 -8.40 -10.36
N GLU A 155 7.79 -8.63 -9.66
CA GLU A 155 7.90 -9.65 -8.60
C GLU A 155 6.90 -9.39 -7.45
N GLN A 156 6.59 -8.13 -7.16
CA GLN A 156 5.56 -7.69 -6.21
C GLN A 156 4.14 -7.78 -6.77
N GLY A 157 3.95 -8.30 -7.99
CA GLY A 157 2.64 -8.48 -8.64
C GLY A 157 2.11 -7.22 -9.34
N TRP A 158 2.96 -6.25 -9.70
CA TRP A 158 2.56 -5.10 -10.51
C TRP A 158 2.41 -5.50 -11.99
N THR A 159 1.39 -4.96 -12.64
CA THR A 159 1.22 -5.11 -14.08
C THR A 159 2.19 -4.18 -14.81
N TYR A 160 3.01 -4.74 -15.69
CA TYR A 160 3.91 -3.94 -16.52
C TYR A 160 3.22 -3.46 -17.80
N VAL A 161 3.38 -2.17 -18.10
CA VAL A 161 2.90 -1.54 -19.34
C VAL A 161 4.02 -0.72 -19.97
N ARG A 162 4.23 -0.91 -21.27
CA ARG A 162 5.09 -0.09 -22.09
C ARG A 162 4.21 0.84 -22.94
N PRO A 163 4.45 2.17 -22.92
CA PRO A 163 3.78 3.14 -23.80
C PRO A 163 4.11 2.96 -25.26
#